data_cb77980439f650ba36c34da1961b0d09
#
_entry.id   cb77980439f650ba36c34da1961b0d09
#
_cell.length_a   1.000
_cell.length_b   1.000
_cell.length_c   1.000
_cell.angle_alpha   90.00
_cell.angle_beta   90.00
_cell.angle_gamma   90.00
#
_symmetry.space_group_name_H-M   'P 1'
#
loop_
_entity.id
_entity.type
_entity.pdbx_description
1 polymer ?
#
loop_
_entity_poly.entity_id
_entity_poly.type
_entity_poly.pdbx_seq_one_letter_code
_entity_poly.pdbx_strand_id
1 'polypeptide(L)'
;WSSCQRPTMLDFALRYAGENRVELEKVLDHYRNDSLKYRAAVFLIGNMPYHYFYTGAQLDSLRQGYRWMQRTGLSAKAVKHKLWKTFGEPDVRRWTKRNDARSVTADFLIRHIDYVFGVWEKRPWASYYSFEDFCEFVLPYRIEREPLEFWQEAYVRRYGRLCDSLCAVNPDVVFVASALNDHLRAEQNWYASSDLSFVEYGALQLLDERFGGCRELSGFNVALFRALGIPCGIDRVVQNPHRKASLPVELL
;
A
#
# COMPACT_ATOMS: atom_id res chain seq x y z
N TRP A 1 -39.26 -16.53 -16.56
CA TRP A 1 -38.76 -16.29 -15.19
C TRP A 1 -37.35 -15.74 -15.34
N SER A 2 -37.21 -14.41 -15.33
CA SER A 2 -35.91 -13.73 -15.28
C SER A 2 -35.41 -13.92 -13.87
N SER A 3 -34.37 -14.75 -13.65
CA SER A 3 -33.74 -14.87 -12.38
C SER A 3 -33.04 -13.54 -12.09
N CYS A 4 -33.55 -12.80 -11.12
CA CYS A 4 -32.92 -11.59 -10.61
C CYS A 4 -31.66 -12.03 -9.85
N GLN A 5 -30.55 -12.21 -10.57
CA GLN A 5 -29.25 -12.47 -9.93
C GLN A 5 -28.93 -11.24 -9.08
N ARG A 6 -28.55 -11.47 -7.82
CA ARG A 6 -28.08 -10.38 -6.96
C ARG A 6 -26.84 -9.74 -7.61
N PRO A 7 -26.76 -8.40 -7.68
CA PRO A 7 -25.61 -7.74 -8.27
C PRO A 7 -24.33 -8.14 -7.53
N THR A 8 -23.32 -8.49 -8.29
CA THR A 8 -21.99 -8.85 -7.75
C THR A 8 -21.26 -7.60 -7.24
N MET A 9 -20.18 -7.79 -6.48
CA MET A 9 -19.28 -6.68 -6.07
C MET A 9 -18.72 -5.94 -7.28
N LEU A 10 -18.41 -6.68 -8.35
CA LEU A 10 -17.97 -6.08 -9.62
C LEU A 10 -19.05 -5.19 -10.23
N ASP A 11 -20.31 -5.67 -10.33
CA ASP A 11 -21.42 -4.87 -10.87
C ASP A 11 -21.65 -3.59 -10.08
N PHE A 12 -21.50 -3.66 -8.75
CA PHE A 12 -21.57 -2.50 -7.89
C PHE A 12 -20.43 -1.52 -8.18
N ALA A 13 -19.20 -2.01 -8.24
CA ALA A 13 -18.01 -1.19 -8.48
C ALA A 13 -18.06 -0.48 -9.84
N LEU A 14 -18.44 -1.19 -10.90
CA LEU A 14 -18.59 -0.62 -12.24
C LEU A 14 -19.68 0.46 -12.31
N ARG A 15 -20.80 0.27 -11.60
CA ARG A 15 -21.82 1.34 -11.49
C ARG A 15 -21.34 2.53 -10.67
N TYR A 16 -20.61 2.27 -9.58
CA TYR A 16 -20.07 3.30 -8.69
C TYR A 16 -18.99 4.14 -9.37
N ALA A 17 -18.25 3.56 -10.32
CA ALA A 17 -17.16 4.22 -11.05
C ALA A 17 -17.64 5.42 -11.90
N GLY A 18 -18.92 5.46 -12.30
CA GLY A 18 -19.44 6.53 -13.14
C GLY A 18 -18.70 6.62 -14.49
N GLU A 19 -18.17 7.78 -14.82
CA GLU A 19 -17.43 8.00 -16.08
C GLU A 19 -16.15 7.18 -16.18
N ASN A 20 -15.52 6.84 -15.04
CA ASN A 20 -14.31 6.02 -15.01
C ASN A 20 -14.58 4.53 -15.30
N ARG A 21 -15.83 4.12 -15.42
CA ARG A 21 -16.21 2.74 -15.76
C ARG A 21 -15.47 2.22 -16.99
N VAL A 22 -15.30 3.06 -18.00
CA VAL A 22 -14.59 2.71 -19.24
C VAL A 22 -13.15 2.25 -18.97
N GLU A 23 -12.45 2.89 -18.04
CA GLU A 23 -11.10 2.48 -17.66
C GLU A 23 -11.09 1.10 -16.99
N LEU A 24 -12.05 0.84 -16.10
CA LEU A 24 -12.15 -0.45 -15.42
C LEU A 24 -12.54 -1.59 -16.39
N GLU A 25 -13.45 -1.32 -17.34
CA GLU A 25 -13.83 -2.28 -18.39
C GLU A 25 -12.66 -2.61 -19.33
N LYS A 26 -11.79 -1.64 -19.66
CA LYS A 26 -10.56 -1.90 -20.44
C LYS A 26 -9.65 -2.92 -19.76
N VAL A 27 -9.53 -2.90 -18.42
CA VAL A 27 -8.73 -3.89 -17.68
C VAL A 27 -9.34 -5.28 -17.79
N LEU A 28 -10.66 -5.39 -17.63
CA LEU A 28 -11.36 -6.67 -17.75
C LEU A 28 -11.24 -7.23 -19.17
N ASP A 29 -11.39 -6.40 -20.19
CA ASP A 29 -11.23 -6.80 -21.59
C ASP A 29 -9.79 -7.22 -21.91
N HIS A 30 -8.80 -6.51 -21.37
CA HIS A 30 -7.37 -6.86 -21.51
C HIS A 30 -7.07 -8.28 -21.03
N TYR A 31 -7.64 -8.70 -19.89
CA TYR A 31 -7.41 -10.01 -19.30
C TYR A 31 -8.47 -11.06 -19.64
N ARG A 32 -9.39 -10.82 -20.57
CA ARG A 32 -10.48 -11.75 -20.89
C ARG A 32 -10.02 -13.18 -21.25
N ASN A 33 -8.82 -13.32 -21.78
CA ASN A 33 -8.23 -14.60 -22.18
C ASN A 33 -7.22 -15.16 -21.13
N ASP A 34 -6.97 -14.46 -20.03
CA ASP A 34 -6.14 -14.88 -18.91
C ASP A 34 -7.01 -15.00 -17.65
N SER A 35 -7.42 -16.22 -17.34
CA SER A 35 -8.41 -16.47 -16.29
C SER A 35 -7.94 -16.04 -14.89
N LEU A 36 -6.65 -16.19 -14.58
CA LEU A 36 -6.13 -15.81 -13.25
C LEU A 36 -6.02 -14.28 -13.11
N LYS A 37 -5.44 -13.61 -14.09
CA LYS A 37 -5.34 -12.15 -14.07
C LYS A 37 -6.72 -11.48 -14.20
N TYR A 38 -7.66 -12.09 -14.94
CA TYR A 38 -9.05 -11.63 -14.96
C TYR A 38 -9.69 -11.68 -13.58
N ARG A 39 -9.55 -12.79 -12.85
CA ARG A 39 -10.05 -12.92 -11.47
C ARG A 39 -9.38 -11.92 -10.53
N ALA A 40 -8.08 -11.68 -10.68
CA ALA A 40 -7.35 -10.66 -9.94
C ALA A 40 -7.90 -9.25 -10.23
N ALA A 41 -8.16 -8.92 -11.49
CA ALA A 41 -8.78 -7.66 -11.89
C ALA A 41 -10.19 -7.51 -11.28
N VAL A 42 -11.02 -8.56 -11.33
CA VAL A 42 -12.35 -8.59 -10.71
C VAL A 42 -12.26 -8.33 -9.20
N PHE A 43 -11.32 -8.97 -8.52
CA PHE A 43 -11.09 -8.76 -7.09
C PHE A 43 -10.71 -7.31 -6.78
N LEU A 44 -9.71 -6.76 -7.46
CA LEU A 44 -9.27 -5.39 -7.23
C LEU A 44 -10.39 -4.38 -7.53
N ILE A 45 -11.03 -4.48 -8.69
CA ILE A 45 -12.11 -3.57 -9.10
C ILE A 45 -13.29 -3.66 -8.14
N GLY A 46 -13.69 -4.88 -7.74
CA GLY A 46 -14.80 -5.09 -6.81
C GLY A 46 -14.61 -4.41 -5.46
N ASN A 47 -13.36 -4.27 -5.00
CA ASN A 47 -13.03 -3.65 -3.72
C ASN A 47 -12.78 -2.13 -3.83
N MET A 48 -12.57 -1.56 -5.02
CA MET A 48 -12.28 -0.13 -5.21
C MET A 48 -13.30 0.85 -4.62
N PRO A 49 -14.61 0.57 -4.55
CA PRO A 49 -15.57 1.51 -3.94
C PRO A 49 -15.26 1.86 -2.48
N TYR A 50 -14.56 1.01 -1.77
CA TYR A 50 -14.19 1.20 -0.37
C TYR A 50 -12.85 1.92 -0.19
N HIS A 51 -12.07 2.06 -1.26
CA HIS A 51 -10.75 2.66 -1.24
C HIS A 51 -10.78 4.10 -1.75
N TYR A 52 -10.01 4.96 -1.08
CA TYR A 52 -9.86 6.36 -1.45
C TYR A 52 -8.59 6.95 -0.86
N PHE A 53 -8.19 8.08 -1.41
CA PHE A 53 -7.10 8.91 -0.89
C PHE A 53 -7.48 10.38 -0.96
N TYR A 54 -6.66 11.21 -0.31
CA TYR A 54 -6.84 12.65 -0.36
C TYR A 54 -5.73 13.33 -1.16
N THR A 55 -6.10 14.43 -1.84
CA THR A 55 -5.19 15.32 -2.56
C THR A 55 -5.46 16.77 -2.16
N GLY A 56 -4.44 17.62 -2.31
CA GLY A 56 -4.58 19.05 -2.06
C GLY A 56 -3.27 19.71 -1.66
N ALA A 57 -3.11 20.99 -2.01
CA ALA A 57 -1.87 21.73 -1.79
C ALA A 57 -1.42 21.78 -0.32
N GLN A 58 -2.38 21.90 0.62
CA GLN A 58 -2.06 21.80 2.05
C GLN A 58 -1.46 20.46 2.41
N LEU A 59 -2.09 19.37 1.97
CA LEU A 59 -1.65 18.00 2.25
C LEU A 59 -0.24 17.75 1.70
N ASP A 60 0.01 18.21 0.46
CA ASP A 60 1.33 18.07 -0.17
C ASP A 60 2.41 18.89 0.57
N SER A 61 2.05 20.07 1.06
CA SER A 61 2.95 20.87 1.91
C SER A 61 3.23 20.19 3.25
N LEU A 62 2.22 19.60 3.88
CA LEU A 62 2.38 18.89 5.15
C LEU A 62 3.23 17.63 5.01
N ARG A 63 3.16 16.92 3.88
CA ARG A 63 4.01 15.76 3.57
C ARG A 63 5.51 16.09 3.51
N GLN A 64 5.90 17.37 3.37
CA GLN A 64 7.30 17.78 3.38
C GLN A 64 7.95 17.83 4.78
N GLY A 65 7.23 17.46 5.82
CA GLY A 65 7.67 17.60 7.21
C GLY A 65 9.03 17.03 7.51
N TYR A 66 9.30 15.79 7.08
CA TYR A 66 10.60 15.15 7.28
C TYR A 66 11.73 15.84 6.52
N ARG A 67 11.50 16.23 5.27
CA ARG A 67 12.49 17.00 4.48
C ARG A 67 12.81 18.36 5.11
N TRP A 68 11.79 19.01 5.69
CA TRP A 68 12.02 20.24 6.44
C TRP A 68 12.86 20.01 7.68
N MET A 69 12.61 18.92 8.40
CA MET A 69 13.41 18.52 9.56
C MET A 69 14.88 18.34 9.17
N GLN A 70 15.14 17.58 8.11
CA GLN A 70 16.49 17.34 7.61
C GLN A 70 17.22 18.63 7.19
N ARG A 71 16.51 19.55 6.53
CA ARG A 71 17.09 20.82 6.05
C ARG A 71 17.36 21.83 7.17
N THR A 72 16.53 21.82 8.20
CA THR A 72 16.56 22.87 9.22
C THR A 72 17.25 22.43 10.51
N GLY A 73 17.48 21.12 10.72
CA GLY A 73 17.97 20.57 11.97
C GLY A 73 17.00 20.69 13.15
N LEU A 74 15.76 21.11 12.90
CA LEU A 74 14.74 21.23 13.94
C LEU A 74 14.25 19.86 14.38
N SER A 75 13.77 19.74 15.62
CA SER A 75 13.09 18.52 16.07
C SER A 75 11.77 18.30 15.32
N ALA A 76 11.30 17.06 15.23
CA ALA A 76 10.03 16.70 14.59
C ALA A 76 8.85 17.52 15.15
N LYS A 77 8.79 17.73 16.45
CA LYS A 77 7.78 18.55 17.12
C LYS A 77 7.86 20.02 16.69
N ALA A 78 9.05 20.59 16.58
CA ALA A 78 9.22 21.97 16.13
C ALA A 78 8.84 22.15 14.66
N VAL A 79 9.19 21.18 13.80
CA VAL A 79 8.78 21.15 12.39
C VAL A 79 7.27 21.06 12.26
N LYS A 80 6.62 20.14 12.98
CA LYS A 80 5.15 20.04 13.03
C LYS A 80 4.49 21.36 13.38
N HIS A 81 4.95 22.02 14.46
CA HIS A 81 4.44 23.34 14.85
C HIS A 81 4.61 24.39 13.75
N LYS A 82 5.77 24.41 13.11
CA LYS A 82 6.07 25.37 12.03
C LYS A 82 5.19 25.10 10.79
N LEU A 83 5.01 23.84 10.39
CA LEU A 83 4.13 23.46 9.28
C LEU A 83 2.68 23.87 9.57
N TRP A 84 2.18 23.57 10.77
CA TRP A 84 0.80 23.92 11.15
C TRP A 84 0.57 25.41 11.21
N LYS A 85 1.57 26.17 11.70
CA LYS A 85 1.52 27.65 11.68
C LYS A 85 1.51 28.19 10.25
N THR A 86 2.23 27.57 9.32
CA THR A 86 2.37 28.05 7.93
C THR A 86 1.21 27.63 7.04
N PHE A 87 0.79 26.36 7.13
CA PHE A 87 -0.18 25.75 6.22
C PHE A 87 -1.53 25.43 6.88
N GLY A 88 -1.62 25.58 8.20
CA GLY A 88 -2.75 25.14 9.02
C GLY A 88 -2.62 23.68 9.47
N GLU A 89 -3.38 23.32 10.51
CA GLU A 89 -3.50 21.95 10.96
C GLU A 89 -4.14 21.06 9.88
N PRO A 90 -3.84 19.75 9.86
CA PRO A 90 -4.49 18.81 8.95
C PRO A 90 -6.01 18.89 9.03
N ASP A 91 -6.66 19.18 7.93
CA ASP A 91 -8.12 19.29 7.85
C ASP A 91 -8.64 18.65 6.58
N VAL A 92 -9.26 17.49 6.71
CA VAL A 92 -9.83 16.71 5.60
C VAL A 92 -10.89 17.48 4.79
N ARG A 93 -11.52 18.51 5.38
CA ARG A 93 -12.49 19.37 4.68
C ARG A 93 -11.83 20.28 3.63
N ARG A 94 -10.53 20.50 3.74
CA ARG A 94 -9.71 21.27 2.80
C ARG A 94 -9.09 20.43 1.70
N TRP A 95 -9.27 19.10 1.76
CA TRP A 95 -8.68 18.16 0.84
C TRP A 95 -9.73 17.59 -0.11
N THR A 96 -9.31 17.24 -1.31
CA THR A 96 -10.18 16.57 -2.28
C THR A 96 -10.10 15.07 -2.08
N LYS A 97 -11.23 14.44 -1.74
CA LYS A 97 -11.35 12.97 -1.65
C LYS A 97 -11.39 12.40 -3.07
N ARG A 98 -10.51 11.48 -3.38
CA ARG A 98 -10.44 10.72 -4.61
C ARG A 98 -10.74 9.26 -4.33
N ASN A 99 -11.86 8.75 -4.86
CA ASN A 99 -12.19 7.33 -4.74
C ASN A 99 -11.51 6.55 -5.88
N ASP A 100 -10.97 5.37 -5.56
CA ASP A 100 -10.19 4.57 -6.51
C ASP A 100 -11.02 4.13 -7.71
N ALA A 101 -12.26 3.66 -7.51
CA ALA A 101 -13.13 3.29 -8.63
C ALA A 101 -13.39 4.44 -9.61
N ARG A 102 -13.25 5.70 -9.17
CA ARG A 102 -13.50 6.90 -9.98
C ARG A 102 -12.23 7.57 -10.51
N SER A 103 -11.05 7.02 -10.21
CA SER A 103 -9.79 7.70 -10.53
C SER A 103 -8.66 6.79 -11.00
N VAL A 104 -8.72 5.49 -10.74
CA VAL A 104 -7.68 4.54 -11.20
C VAL A 104 -7.79 4.34 -12.70
N THR A 105 -6.67 4.45 -13.42
CA THR A 105 -6.60 4.24 -14.87
C THR A 105 -6.37 2.76 -15.22
N ALA A 106 -6.75 2.37 -16.43
CA ALA A 106 -6.48 1.04 -16.94
C ALA A 106 -4.99 0.72 -16.96
N ASP A 107 -4.16 1.67 -17.43
CA ASP A 107 -2.71 1.50 -17.50
C ASP A 107 -2.08 1.23 -16.13
N PHE A 108 -2.51 1.97 -15.12
CA PHE A 108 -2.04 1.72 -13.74
C PHE A 108 -2.36 0.31 -13.30
N LEU A 109 -3.61 -0.13 -13.49
CA LEU A 109 -4.06 -1.41 -12.95
C LEU A 109 -3.48 -2.60 -13.72
N ILE A 110 -3.37 -2.51 -15.05
CA ILE A 110 -2.73 -3.52 -15.89
C ILE A 110 -1.26 -3.65 -15.52
N ARG A 111 -0.54 -2.53 -15.46
CA ARG A 111 0.88 -2.53 -15.05
C ARG A 111 1.05 -3.14 -13.66
N HIS A 112 0.17 -2.80 -12.72
CA HIS A 112 0.21 -3.33 -11.36
C HIS A 112 0.01 -4.85 -11.34
N ILE A 113 -1.06 -5.36 -11.96
CA ILE A 113 -1.37 -6.79 -12.01
C ILE A 113 -0.22 -7.56 -12.65
N ASP A 114 0.25 -7.14 -13.83
CA ASP A 114 1.33 -7.82 -14.54
C ASP A 114 2.61 -7.86 -13.72
N TYR A 115 2.94 -6.75 -13.04
CA TYR A 115 4.12 -6.67 -12.21
C TYR A 115 4.06 -7.63 -11.01
N VAL A 116 2.95 -7.61 -10.28
CA VAL A 116 2.77 -8.43 -9.08
C VAL A 116 2.76 -9.92 -9.44
N PHE A 117 2.09 -10.32 -10.52
CA PHE A 117 2.15 -11.70 -11.02
C PHE A 117 3.57 -12.10 -11.40
N GLY A 118 4.29 -11.28 -12.14
CA GLY A 118 5.67 -11.55 -12.54
C GLY A 118 6.66 -11.67 -11.38
N VAL A 119 6.38 -11.06 -10.23
CA VAL A 119 7.16 -11.26 -9.01
C VAL A 119 6.71 -12.53 -8.29
N TRP A 120 5.41 -12.68 -8.07
CA TRP A 120 4.83 -13.79 -7.32
C TRP A 120 5.17 -15.17 -7.91
N GLU A 121 4.98 -15.34 -9.20
CA GLU A 121 5.26 -16.62 -9.91
C GLU A 121 6.70 -17.10 -9.77
N LYS A 122 7.63 -16.21 -9.49
CA LYS A 122 9.05 -16.52 -9.29
C LYS A 122 9.39 -16.92 -7.86
N ARG A 123 8.47 -16.78 -6.92
CA ARG A 123 8.74 -17.03 -5.51
C ARG A 123 8.55 -18.49 -5.15
N PRO A 124 9.49 -19.10 -4.37
CA PRO A 124 9.39 -20.50 -3.96
C PRO A 124 8.09 -20.85 -3.23
N TRP A 125 7.56 -19.89 -2.49
CA TRP A 125 6.33 -20.04 -1.69
C TRP A 125 5.04 -19.75 -2.44
N ALA A 126 5.07 -19.41 -3.73
CA ALA A 126 3.86 -19.10 -4.51
C ALA A 126 2.84 -20.25 -4.54
N SER A 127 3.28 -21.49 -4.38
CA SER A 127 2.42 -22.66 -4.33
C SER A 127 1.90 -23.03 -2.92
N TYR A 128 2.29 -22.30 -1.88
CA TYR A 128 1.96 -22.66 -0.49
C TYR A 128 0.62 -22.09 -0.02
N TYR A 129 0.08 -21.11 -0.72
CA TYR A 129 -1.19 -20.48 -0.39
C TYR A 129 -2.11 -20.38 -1.61
N SER A 130 -3.39 -20.20 -1.35
CA SER A 130 -4.41 -20.15 -2.38
C SER A 130 -4.32 -18.89 -3.25
N PHE A 131 -5.00 -18.93 -4.40
CA PHE A 131 -5.15 -17.74 -5.22
C PHE A 131 -5.95 -16.62 -4.50
N GLU A 132 -6.86 -17.00 -3.66
CA GLU A 132 -7.64 -16.11 -2.81
C GLU A 132 -6.73 -15.38 -1.81
N ASP A 133 -5.82 -16.09 -1.16
CA ASP A 133 -4.81 -15.50 -0.26
C ASP A 133 -3.86 -14.56 -1.03
N PHE A 134 -3.45 -14.96 -2.25
CA PHE A 134 -2.69 -14.05 -3.12
C PHE A 134 -3.45 -12.75 -3.38
N CYS A 135 -4.73 -12.85 -3.74
CA CYS A 135 -5.56 -11.67 -4.01
C CYS A 135 -5.72 -10.78 -2.78
N GLU A 136 -5.78 -11.34 -1.57
CA GLU A 136 -6.01 -10.58 -0.35
C GLU A 136 -4.70 -10.00 0.23
N PHE A 137 -3.60 -10.77 0.22
CA PHE A 137 -2.40 -10.43 0.99
C PHE A 137 -1.19 -9.99 0.16
N VAL A 138 -1.17 -10.25 -1.16
CA VAL A 138 -0.05 -9.87 -2.04
C VAL A 138 -0.46 -8.87 -3.10
N LEU A 139 -1.58 -9.12 -3.77
CA LEU A 139 -2.05 -8.35 -4.91
C LEU A 139 -2.44 -6.89 -4.61
N PRO A 140 -3.00 -6.49 -3.43
CA PRO A 140 -3.50 -5.15 -3.25
C PRO A 140 -2.43 -4.07 -3.42
N TYR A 141 -2.73 -3.04 -4.22
CA TYR A 141 -1.91 -1.84 -4.38
C TYR A 141 -2.10 -0.82 -3.26
N ARG A 142 -3.14 -0.98 -2.46
CA ARG A 142 -3.46 -0.17 -1.29
C ARG A 142 -3.02 -0.85 0.00
N ILE A 143 -2.58 -0.03 0.93
CA ILE A 143 -2.33 -0.42 2.32
C ILE A 143 -3.36 0.25 3.21
N GLU A 144 -3.53 1.57 3.10
CA GLU A 144 -4.54 2.38 3.79
C GLU A 144 -5.15 3.44 2.86
N ARG A 145 -4.82 4.73 3.07
CA ARG A 145 -5.31 5.89 2.32
C ARG A 145 -4.16 6.76 1.78
N GLU A 146 -3.01 6.14 1.61
CA GLU A 146 -1.83 6.76 1.02
C GLU A 146 -2.09 7.19 -0.43
N PRO A 147 -1.28 8.10 -1.00
CA PRO A 147 -1.33 8.44 -2.40
C PRO A 147 -1.30 7.21 -3.30
N LEU A 148 -1.99 7.28 -4.43
CA LEU A 148 -1.91 6.23 -5.45
C LEU A 148 -0.56 6.32 -6.15
N GLU A 149 0.29 5.31 -5.96
CA GLU A 149 1.66 5.24 -6.48
C GLU A 149 1.94 3.84 -7.00
N PHE A 150 2.80 3.74 -8.02
CA PHE A 150 3.37 2.47 -8.45
C PHE A 150 4.70 2.26 -7.71
N TRP A 151 4.62 1.73 -6.51
CA TRP A 151 5.74 1.62 -5.57
C TRP A 151 6.50 0.29 -5.65
N GLN A 152 5.87 -0.77 -6.15
CA GLN A 152 6.39 -2.14 -6.12
C GLN A 152 7.79 -2.26 -6.73
N GLU A 153 7.97 -1.69 -7.92
CA GLU A 153 9.25 -1.74 -8.64
C GLU A 153 10.40 -1.11 -7.83
N ALA A 154 10.14 0.00 -7.13
CA ALA A 154 11.16 0.67 -6.34
C ALA A 154 11.63 -0.18 -5.16
N TYR A 155 10.68 -0.85 -4.48
CA TYR A 155 10.99 -1.78 -3.40
C TYR A 155 11.74 -3.02 -3.90
N VAL A 156 11.32 -3.62 -5.01
CA VAL A 156 12.02 -4.77 -5.61
C VAL A 156 13.42 -4.38 -6.06
N ARG A 157 13.60 -3.21 -6.66
CA ARG A 157 14.93 -2.72 -7.06
C ARG A 157 15.87 -2.60 -5.86
N ARG A 158 15.37 -2.19 -4.70
CA ARG A 158 16.18 -2.01 -3.49
C ARG A 158 16.44 -3.30 -2.74
N TYR A 159 15.42 -4.16 -2.60
CA TYR A 159 15.48 -5.35 -1.74
C TYR A 159 15.41 -6.68 -2.48
N GLY A 160 15.11 -6.68 -3.77
CA GLY A 160 14.91 -7.92 -4.52
C GLY A 160 16.14 -8.83 -4.51
N ARG A 161 17.34 -8.28 -4.71
CA ARG A 161 18.60 -9.06 -4.66
C ARG A 161 18.84 -9.69 -3.29
N LEU A 162 18.55 -8.96 -2.21
CA LEU A 162 18.64 -9.51 -0.86
C LEU A 162 17.64 -10.66 -0.68
N CYS A 163 16.40 -10.45 -1.08
CA CYS A 163 15.38 -11.50 -1.03
C CYS A 163 15.80 -12.74 -1.82
N ASP A 164 16.30 -12.58 -3.03
CA ASP A 164 16.77 -13.70 -3.88
C ASP A 164 17.94 -14.44 -3.23
N SER A 165 18.88 -13.73 -2.62
CA SER A 165 19.99 -14.34 -1.87
C SER A 165 19.51 -15.13 -0.65
N LEU A 166 18.53 -14.61 0.08
CA LEU A 166 17.93 -15.31 1.22
C LEU A 166 17.16 -16.55 0.79
N CYS A 167 16.40 -16.48 -0.32
CA CYS A 167 15.73 -17.64 -0.91
C CYS A 167 16.70 -18.75 -1.32
N ALA A 168 17.90 -18.39 -1.79
CA ALA A 168 18.95 -19.36 -2.14
C ALA A 168 19.52 -20.08 -0.90
N VAL A 169 19.48 -19.46 0.27
CA VAL A 169 19.89 -20.08 1.54
C VAL A 169 18.79 -20.96 2.10
N ASN A 170 17.58 -20.42 2.19
CA ASN A 170 16.39 -21.15 2.64
C ASN A 170 15.15 -20.57 1.96
N PRO A 171 14.41 -21.36 1.14
CA PRO A 171 13.22 -20.90 0.41
C PRO A 171 11.96 -20.78 1.28
N ASP A 172 12.05 -21.02 2.58
CA ASP A 172 10.93 -20.86 3.51
C ASP A 172 10.56 -19.38 3.65
N VAL A 173 9.28 -19.04 3.48
CA VAL A 173 8.81 -17.65 3.52
C VAL A 173 9.00 -16.98 4.88
N VAL A 174 8.85 -17.73 5.97
CA VAL A 174 9.02 -17.21 7.34
C VAL A 174 10.48 -16.90 7.61
N PHE A 175 11.39 -17.79 7.14
CA PHE A 175 12.83 -17.53 7.21
C PHE A 175 13.19 -16.25 6.46
N VAL A 176 12.75 -16.11 5.20
CA VAL A 176 13.07 -14.96 4.36
C VAL A 176 12.51 -13.67 4.97
N ALA A 177 11.26 -13.68 5.43
CA ALA A 177 10.63 -12.53 6.05
C ALA A 177 11.34 -12.11 7.35
N SER A 178 11.71 -13.07 8.21
CA SER A 178 12.46 -12.82 9.45
C SER A 178 13.83 -12.22 9.15
N ALA A 179 14.57 -12.81 8.22
CA ALA A 179 15.89 -12.32 7.82
C ALA A 179 15.85 -10.92 7.18
N LEU A 180 14.82 -10.61 6.38
CA LEU A 180 14.57 -9.27 5.88
C LEU A 180 14.31 -8.27 7.01
N ASN A 181 13.48 -8.65 7.98
CA ASN A 181 13.19 -7.80 9.13
C ASN A 181 14.45 -7.55 9.98
N ASP A 182 15.28 -8.55 10.19
CA ASP A 182 16.55 -8.40 10.90
C ASP A 182 17.52 -7.48 10.14
N HIS A 183 17.57 -7.59 8.82
CA HIS A 183 18.33 -6.69 7.96
C HIS A 183 17.86 -5.23 8.12
N LEU A 184 16.55 -4.99 8.08
CA LEU A 184 15.98 -3.65 8.27
C LEU A 184 16.31 -3.08 9.66
N ARG A 185 16.27 -3.90 10.68
CA ARG A 185 16.66 -3.51 12.05
C ARG A 185 18.15 -3.16 12.13
N ALA A 186 19.00 -3.92 11.43
CA ALA A 186 20.44 -3.67 11.39
C ALA A 186 20.81 -2.39 10.62
N GLU A 187 20.01 -1.99 9.63
CA GLU A 187 20.21 -0.71 8.91
C GLU A 187 20.10 0.52 9.82
N GLN A 188 19.35 0.46 10.92
CA GLN A 188 19.15 1.53 11.92
C GLN A 188 18.83 2.91 11.32
N ASN A 189 18.22 2.94 10.15
CA ASN A 189 17.98 4.16 9.37
C ASN A 189 16.55 4.70 9.49
N TRP A 190 15.76 4.21 10.46
CA TRP A 190 14.39 4.66 10.70
C TRP A 190 14.36 5.75 11.76
N TYR A 191 13.87 6.93 11.38
CA TYR A 191 13.62 8.02 12.34
C TYR A 191 12.25 7.83 13.01
N ALA A 192 12.23 7.25 14.20
CA ALA A 192 11.01 6.96 14.95
C ALA A 192 10.44 8.22 15.62
N SER A 193 9.31 8.74 15.09
CA SER A 193 8.60 9.86 15.70
C SER A 193 7.14 9.89 15.27
N SER A 194 6.22 9.87 16.23
CA SER A 194 4.79 10.09 15.97
C SER A 194 4.44 11.57 15.72
N ASP A 195 5.35 12.50 15.97
CA ASP A 195 5.12 13.93 15.69
C ASP A 195 5.03 14.23 14.20
N LEU A 196 5.50 13.33 13.33
CA LEU A 196 5.36 13.45 11.88
C LEU A 196 4.21 12.61 11.31
N SER A 197 3.53 11.79 12.13
CA SER A 197 2.43 10.91 11.70
C SER A 197 1.07 11.62 11.68
N PHE A 198 1.00 12.81 11.08
CA PHE A 198 -0.21 13.62 11.04
C PHE A 198 -0.94 13.62 9.68
N VAL A 199 -0.36 13.01 8.67
CA VAL A 199 -0.96 12.76 7.34
C VAL A 199 -0.56 11.36 6.86
N GLU A 200 -1.24 10.85 5.83
CA GLU A 200 -0.85 9.62 5.15
C GLU A 200 0.29 9.92 4.17
N TYR A 201 1.38 9.16 4.29
CA TYR A 201 2.56 9.23 3.42
C TYR A 201 2.52 8.13 2.37
N GLY A 202 3.05 8.43 1.18
CA GLY A 202 3.19 7.45 0.11
C GLY A 202 4.27 6.42 0.41
N ALA A 203 4.09 5.22 -0.13
CA ALA A 203 5.05 4.13 0.03
C ALA A 203 6.44 4.49 -0.53
N LEU A 204 6.49 5.23 -1.67
CA LEU A 204 7.75 5.73 -2.24
C LEU A 204 8.44 6.72 -1.29
N GLN A 205 7.69 7.62 -0.67
CA GLN A 205 8.26 8.56 0.30
C GLN A 205 8.83 7.82 1.52
N LEU A 206 8.13 6.83 2.05
CA LEU A 206 8.63 6.03 3.19
C LEU A 206 9.84 5.18 2.82
N LEU A 207 9.94 4.72 1.56
CA LEU A 207 11.12 4.01 1.07
C LEU A 207 12.36 4.89 1.08
N ASP A 208 12.23 6.16 0.71
CA ASP A 208 13.34 7.10 0.57
C ASP A 208 13.72 7.76 1.89
N GLU A 209 12.73 8.17 2.69
CA GLU A 209 12.93 9.05 3.83
C GLU A 209 12.99 8.34 5.19
N ARG A 210 12.41 7.14 5.33
CA ARG A 210 12.51 6.27 6.52
C ARG A 210 12.16 6.96 7.85
N PHE A 211 10.95 7.40 8.00
CA PHE A 211 10.48 8.08 9.21
C PHE A 211 9.05 7.73 9.58
N GLY A 212 8.65 8.09 10.79
CA GLY A 212 7.27 8.00 11.27
C GLY A 212 7.11 7.15 12.51
N GLY A 213 5.87 6.96 12.92
CA GLY A 213 5.48 6.09 14.03
C GLY A 213 5.19 4.65 13.58
N CYS A 214 4.45 3.92 14.41
CA CYS A 214 4.10 2.52 14.12
C CYS A 214 3.32 2.38 12.80
N ARG A 215 2.41 3.31 12.48
CA ARG A 215 1.62 3.26 11.25
C ARG A 215 2.50 3.31 10.00
N GLU A 216 3.42 4.26 9.94
CA GLU A 216 4.33 4.43 8.82
C GLU A 216 5.30 3.25 8.68
N LEU A 217 5.81 2.75 9.80
CA LEU A 217 6.68 1.57 9.80
C LEU A 217 5.92 0.31 9.33
N SER A 218 4.70 0.10 9.82
CA SER A 218 3.85 -1.01 9.36
C SER A 218 3.52 -0.89 7.88
N GLY A 219 3.15 0.31 7.40
CA GLY A 219 2.88 0.55 5.98
C GLY A 219 4.10 0.30 5.10
N PHE A 220 5.29 0.72 5.55
CA PHE A 220 6.55 0.43 4.86
C PHE A 220 6.82 -1.09 4.75
N ASN A 221 6.65 -1.84 5.87
CA ASN A 221 6.87 -3.28 5.88
C ASN A 221 5.89 -4.03 4.99
N VAL A 222 4.59 -3.66 5.01
CA VAL A 222 3.59 -4.25 4.10
C VAL A 222 3.93 -3.96 2.64
N ALA A 223 4.34 -2.73 2.31
CA ALA A 223 4.77 -2.40 0.96
C ALA A 223 5.98 -3.25 0.54
N LEU A 224 6.98 -3.39 1.41
CA LEU A 224 8.16 -4.22 1.16
C LEU A 224 7.79 -5.68 0.90
N PHE A 225 7.05 -6.29 1.82
CA PHE A 225 6.72 -7.71 1.73
C PHE A 225 5.86 -8.02 0.52
N ARG A 226 4.79 -7.24 0.27
CA ARG A 226 3.96 -7.39 -0.93
C ARG A 226 4.76 -7.20 -2.21
N ALA A 227 5.67 -6.21 -2.27
CA ALA A 227 6.54 -6.01 -3.44
C ALA A 227 7.43 -7.23 -3.71
N LEU A 228 7.84 -7.95 -2.68
CA LEU A 228 8.65 -9.16 -2.79
C LEU A 228 7.82 -10.45 -2.95
N GLY A 229 6.49 -10.34 -3.05
CA GLY A 229 5.58 -11.48 -3.19
C GLY A 229 5.39 -12.27 -1.89
N ILE A 230 5.65 -11.65 -0.73
CA ILE A 230 5.42 -12.23 0.60
C ILE A 230 4.03 -11.78 1.07
N PRO A 231 3.11 -12.72 1.37
CA PRO A 231 1.78 -12.38 1.84
C PRO A 231 1.83 -11.73 3.22
N CYS A 232 1.18 -10.57 3.35
CA CYS A 232 1.10 -9.86 4.62
C CYS A 232 -0.06 -8.87 4.67
N GLY A 233 -0.51 -8.58 5.89
CA GLY A 233 -1.53 -7.59 6.20
C GLY A 233 -1.17 -6.75 7.41
N ILE A 234 -2.03 -5.77 7.73
CA ILE A 234 -1.95 -5.00 8.98
C ILE A 234 -3.07 -5.49 9.88
N ASP A 235 -2.73 -6.01 11.02
CA ASP A 235 -3.68 -6.22 12.10
C ASP A 235 -3.75 -4.98 13.01
N ARG A 236 -4.98 -4.58 13.37
CA ARG A 236 -5.24 -3.44 14.26
C ARG A 236 -5.83 -3.91 15.56
N VAL A 237 -5.00 -3.99 16.57
CA VAL A 237 -5.46 -4.27 17.93
C VAL A 237 -6.01 -2.98 18.56
N VAL A 238 -7.31 -2.94 18.80
CA VAL A 238 -7.95 -1.86 19.56
C VAL A 238 -7.62 -2.06 21.03
N GLN A 239 -6.64 -1.29 21.51
CA GLN A 239 -6.33 -1.27 22.94
C GLN A 239 -7.36 -0.45 23.72
N ASN A 240 -7.62 -0.85 24.99
CA ASN A 240 -8.53 -0.23 25.95
C ASN A 240 -8.34 1.31 26.01
N PRO A 241 -9.42 2.11 26.22
CA PRO A 241 -9.53 3.54 25.90
C PRO A 241 -8.47 4.49 26.48
N HIS A 242 -7.55 4.01 27.29
CA HIS A 242 -6.51 4.83 27.92
C HIS A 242 -5.11 4.70 27.33
N ARG A 243 -4.89 3.90 26.28
CA ARG A 243 -3.59 3.79 25.59
C ARG A 243 -3.76 3.96 24.08
N LYS A 244 -2.89 4.74 23.44
CA LYS A 244 -2.81 4.87 21.97
C LYS A 244 -2.53 3.49 21.40
N ALA A 245 -3.31 3.07 20.40
CA ALA A 245 -3.13 1.80 19.72
C ALA A 245 -1.73 1.69 19.08
N SER A 246 -1.06 0.59 19.30
CA SER A 246 0.09 0.15 18.52
C SER A 246 -0.40 -0.74 17.37
N LEU A 247 0.25 -0.67 16.22
CA LEU A 247 -0.07 -1.48 15.04
C LEU A 247 1.04 -2.52 14.87
N PRO A 248 0.83 -3.80 15.23
CA PRO A 248 1.72 -4.86 14.80
C PRO A 248 1.53 -5.16 13.31
N VAL A 249 2.60 -5.59 12.65
CA VAL A 249 2.54 -6.23 11.33
C VAL A 249 2.61 -7.72 11.59
N GLU A 250 1.59 -8.44 11.18
CA GLU A 250 1.59 -9.89 11.22
C GLU A 250 1.91 -10.45 9.82
N LEU A 251 2.74 -11.47 9.82
CA LEU A 251 2.96 -12.34 8.68
C LEU A 251 1.95 -13.47 8.76
N LEU A 252 1.20 -13.69 7.71
CA LEU A 252 0.25 -14.80 7.57
C LEU A 252 0.94 -16.03 7.01
#